data_20b297e78821ab9bd7f2dbb92805bd03
#
_entry.id   20b297e78821ab9bd7f2dbb92805bd03
#
_cell.length_a   1.000
_cell.length_b   1.000
_cell.length_c   1.000
_cell.angle_alpha   90.00
_cell.angle_beta   90.00
_cell.angle_gamma   90.00
#
_symmetry.space_group_name_H-M   'P 1'
#
loop_
_entity.id
_entity.type
_entity.pdbx_description
1 polymer ?
#
loop_
_entity_poly.entity_id
_entity_poly.type
_entity_poly.pdbx_seq_one_letter_code
_entity_poly.pdbx_strand_id
1 'polypeptide(L)' 'MSSRSIEEVLAAHSDSLMSLPGVVGTAIGLCDGTPCIRVFLADSGAAARNQIPARLEGYPVKIDVTGPVRPRRD' A
#
# COMPACT_ATOMS: atom_id res chain seq x y z
N MET A 1 3.88 -24.83 1.87
CA MET A 1 3.85 -23.69 1.88
C MET A 1 2.61 -23.11 1.78
N SER A 2 2.16 -22.43 2.50
CA SER A 2 0.96 -21.98 2.38
C SER A 2 0.89 -20.75 1.72
N SER A 3 -0.03 -20.59 0.91
CA SER A 3 -0.22 -19.44 0.27
C SER A 3 -1.41 -18.81 0.81
N ARG A 4 -1.32 -17.77 1.52
CA ARG A 4 -2.48 -17.08 1.99
C ARG A 4 -3.06 -16.26 0.89
N SER A 5 -4.35 -16.03 0.91
CA SER A 5 -4.95 -15.15 -0.06
C SER A 5 -4.46 -13.74 0.17
N ILE A 6 -4.55 -12.91 -0.86
CA ILE A 6 -4.06 -11.55 -0.73
C ILE A 6 -4.87 -10.80 0.31
N GLU A 7 -6.15 -11.14 0.48
CA GLU A 7 -6.95 -10.51 1.52
C GLU A 7 -6.45 -10.86 2.90
N GLU A 8 -6.05 -12.11 3.08
CA GLU A 8 -5.50 -12.52 4.36
C GLU A 8 -4.17 -11.84 4.64
N VAL A 9 -3.35 -11.74 3.61
CA VAL A 9 -2.06 -11.09 3.76
C VAL A 9 -2.26 -9.62 4.12
N LEU A 10 -3.17 -8.96 3.41
CA LEU A 10 -3.42 -7.56 3.71
C LEU A 10 -3.96 -7.39 5.12
N ALA A 11 -4.88 -8.24 5.52
CA ALA A 11 -5.43 -8.14 6.87
C ALA A 11 -4.36 -8.35 7.93
N ALA A 12 -3.45 -9.28 7.68
CA ALA A 12 -2.41 -9.56 8.66
C ALA A 12 -1.41 -8.43 8.79
N HIS A 13 -1.20 -7.68 7.72
CA HIS A 13 -0.21 -6.61 7.72
C HIS A 13 -0.80 -5.21 7.77
N SER A 14 -2.11 -5.11 7.71
CA SER A 14 -2.78 -3.82 7.64
C SER A 14 -2.46 -2.92 8.82
N ASP A 15 -2.52 -3.47 10.02
CA ASP A 15 -2.24 -2.66 11.21
C ASP A 15 -0.82 -2.13 11.18
N SER A 16 0.12 -2.95 10.77
CA SER A 16 1.50 -2.52 10.70
C SER A 16 1.67 -1.43 9.66
N LEU A 17 1.04 -1.60 8.51
CA LEU A 17 1.15 -0.60 7.46
C LEU A 17 0.48 0.69 7.87
N MET A 18 -0.70 0.60 8.47
CA MET A 18 -1.41 1.80 8.86
C MET A 18 -0.75 2.54 10.01
N SER A 19 0.11 1.87 10.74
CA SER A 19 0.80 2.56 11.82
C SER A 19 1.99 3.38 11.33
N LEU A 20 2.37 3.22 10.07
CA LEU A 20 3.48 3.99 9.55
C LEU A 20 3.04 5.43 9.28
N PRO A 21 3.89 6.40 9.58
CA PRO A 21 3.50 7.78 9.38
C PRO A 21 3.31 8.08 7.90
N GLY A 22 2.24 8.72 7.57
CA GLY A 22 1.95 9.10 6.20
C GLY A 22 1.11 8.11 5.44
N VAL A 23 0.87 6.92 5.99
CA VAL A 23 0.01 5.96 5.34
C VAL A 23 -1.43 6.30 5.67
N VAL A 24 -2.22 6.52 4.63
CA VAL A 24 -3.63 6.91 4.83
C VAL A 24 -4.60 5.81 4.44
N GLY A 25 -4.13 4.75 3.83
CA GLY A 25 -5.03 3.65 3.49
C GLY A 25 -4.30 2.53 2.78
N THR A 26 -4.96 1.40 2.67
CA THR A 26 -4.45 0.26 1.93
C THR A 26 -5.60 -0.35 1.14
N ALA A 27 -5.27 -1.02 0.07
CA ALA A 27 -6.29 -1.65 -0.76
C ALA A 27 -5.67 -2.79 -1.54
N ILE A 28 -6.52 -3.56 -2.18
CA ILE A 28 -6.09 -4.63 -3.05
C ILE A 28 -6.39 -4.19 -4.47
N GLY A 29 -5.43 -4.36 -5.35
CA GLY A 29 -5.62 -4.01 -6.75
C GLY A 29 -4.99 -5.04 -7.65
N LEU A 30 -4.91 -4.71 -8.92
CA LEU A 30 -4.27 -5.58 -9.89
C LEU A 30 -3.07 -4.86 -10.48
N CYS A 31 -1.96 -5.55 -10.51
CA CYS A 31 -0.74 -5.04 -11.09
C CYS A 31 -0.39 -5.96 -12.23
N ASP A 32 -0.60 -5.51 -13.44
CA ASP A 32 -0.36 -6.32 -14.64
C ASP A 32 -1.09 -7.66 -14.57
N GLY A 33 -2.33 -7.62 -14.12
CA GLY A 33 -3.13 -8.83 -14.05
C GLY A 33 -2.87 -9.69 -12.82
N THR A 34 -1.95 -9.27 -11.97
CA THR A 34 -1.63 -10.02 -10.77
C THR A 34 -2.13 -9.26 -9.55
N PRO A 35 -2.77 -9.93 -8.60
CA PRO A 35 -3.21 -9.23 -7.40
C PRO A 35 -2.03 -8.58 -6.69
N CYS A 36 -2.21 -7.36 -6.26
CA CYS A 36 -1.16 -6.66 -5.54
C CYS A 36 -1.79 -5.84 -4.43
N ILE A 37 -0.96 -5.45 -3.48
CA ILE A 37 -1.39 -4.64 -2.36
C ILE A 37 -1.01 -3.21 -2.65
N ARG A 38 -1.94 -2.30 -2.48
CA ARG A 38 -1.69 -0.90 -2.71
C ARG A 38 -1.67 -0.19 -1.38
N VAL A 39 -0.66 0.65 -1.18
CA VAL A 39 -0.54 1.43 0.03
C VAL A 39 -0.60 2.89 -0.37
N PHE A 40 -1.52 3.63 0.24
CA PHE A 40 -1.72 5.02 -0.12
C PHE A 40 -1.02 5.91 0.89
N LEU A 41 -0.18 6.79 0.38
CA LEU A 41 0.56 7.73 1.22
C LEU A 41 0.00 9.13 1.03
N ALA A 42 0.07 9.90 2.10
CA ALA A 42 -0.41 11.27 2.04
C ALA A 42 0.46 12.14 1.15
N ASP A 43 1.76 11.87 1.09
CA ASP A 43 2.60 12.62 0.18
C ASP A 43 3.83 11.79 -0.17
N SER A 44 4.52 12.20 -1.19
CA SER A 44 5.62 11.42 -1.70
C SER A 44 6.87 11.50 -0.83
N GLY A 45 6.90 12.44 0.10
CA GLY A 45 8.03 12.56 0.99
C GLY A 45 7.86 11.80 2.29
N ALA A 46 6.80 11.03 2.42
CA ALA A 46 6.56 10.33 3.66
C ALA A 46 7.69 9.35 3.94
N ALA A 47 8.18 9.37 5.16
CA ALA A 47 9.26 8.47 5.53
C ALA A 47 8.82 7.03 5.45
N ALA A 48 7.53 6.78 5.54
CA ALA A 48 7.02 5.43 5.47
C ALA A 48 7.37 4.73 4.17
N ARG A 49 7.59 5.49 3.10
CA ARG A 49 7.97 4.87 1.85
C ARG A 49 9.14 3.93 2.00
N ASN A 50 10.11 4.28 2.82
CA ASN A 50 11.28 3.45 2.99
C ASN A 50 11.03 2.27 3.90
N GLN A 51 9.90 2.28 4.59
CA GLN A 51 9.58 1.20 5.49
C GLN A 51 8.57 0.23 4.91
N ILE A 52 8.03 0.55 3.75
CA ILE A 52 7.05 -0.32 3.12
C ILE A 52 7.79 -1.33 2.27
N PRO A 53 7.59 -2.62 2.50
CA PRO A 53 8.31 -3.61 1.71
C PRO A 53 7.79 -3.66 0.28
N ALA A 54 8.63 -4.12 -0.61
CA ALA A 54 8.23 -4.25 -2.01
C ALA A 54 7.32 -5.44 -2.22
N ARG A 55 7.30 -6.39 -1.30
CA ARG A 55 6.43 -7.54 -1.38
C ARG A 55 6.01 -7.97 0.00
N LEU A 56 4.83 -8.49 0.10
CA LEU A 56 4.34 -9.07 1.33
C LEU A 56 3.89 -10.48 1.01
N GLU A 57 4.57 -11.45 1.57
CA GLU A 57 4.22 -12.88 1.41
C GLU A 57 4.01 -13.27 -0.06
N GLY A 58 4.85 -12.73 -0.91
CA GLY A 58 4.81 -13.08 -2.32
C GLY A 58 3.96 -12.16 -3.18
N TYR A 59 3.20 -11.27 -2.59
CA TYR A 59 2.38 -10.36 -3.35
C TYR A 59 3.10 -9.02 -3.51
N PRO A 60 3.10 -8.45 -4.70
CA PRO A 60 3.77 -7.16 -4.89
C PRO A 60 3.06 -6.07 -4.13
N VAL A 61 3.81 -5.09 -3.67
CA VAL A 61 3.25 -3.95 -2.97
C VAL A 61 3.54 -2.71 -3.79
N LYS A 62 2.49 -1.96 -4.10
CA LYS A 62 2.64 -0.73 -4.86
C LYS A 62 2.31 0.43 -3.95
N ILE A 63 3.05 1.49 -4.10
CA ILE A 63 2.81 2.70 -3.33
C ILE A 63 2.16 3.72 -4.21
N ASP A 64 1.02 4.24 -3.75
CA ASP A 64 0.33 5.29 -4.46
C ASP A 64 0.31 6.52 -3.59
N VAL A 65 0.70 7.64 -4.13
CA VAL A 65 0.68 8.87 -3.37
C VAL A 65 -0.61 9.60 -3.70
N THR A 66 -1.48 9.75 -2.71
CA THR A 66 -2.72 10.44 -2.95
C THR A 66 -2.53 11.93 -2.74
N GLY A 67 -1.65 12.28 -1.83
CA GLY A 67 -1.37 13.65 -1.58
C GLY A 67 -2.55 14.43 -1.10
N PRO A 68 -2.31 15.64 -0.67
CA PRO A 68 -3.41 16.50 -0.37
C PRO A 68 -4.06 16.84 -1.68
N VAL A 69 -5.32 16.68 -1.71
CA VAL A 69 -6.03 16.95 -2.88
C VAL A 69 -6.05 18.41 -3.08
N ARG A 70 -5.48 18.93 -4.19
CA ARG A 70 -5.55 20.20 -4.47
C ARG A 70 -6.41 20.40 -5.52
N PRO A 71 -7.33 21.22 -5.53
CA PRO A 71 -8.23 21.48 -6.59
C PRO A 71 -7.41 21.98 -7.73
N ARG A 72 -7.54 21.41 -8.82
CA ARG A 72 -6.85 21.79 -9.86
C ARG A 72 -7.52 22.76 -10.43
N ARG A 73 -7.35 23.73 -10.67
CA ARG A 73 -7.91 24.64 -11.21
C ARG A 73 -7.59 24.81 -12.28
N ASP A 74 -7.88 24.59 -12.99
CA ASP A 74 -7.39 24.62 -14.08
C ASP A 74 -7.85 25.20 -14.73
#